data_6f45e42e8da1c8c52c5e921352a4c8e4
#
_entry.id   6f45e42e8da1c8c52c5e921352a4c8e4
#
_cell.length_a   1.000
_cell.length_b   1.000
_cell.length_c   1.000
_cell.angle_alpha   90.00
_cell.angle_beta   90.00
_cell.angle_gamma   90.00
#
_symmetry.space_group_name_H-M   'P 1'
#
loop_
_entity.id
_entity.type
_entity.pdbx_description
1 polymer ?
#
loop_
_entity_poly.entity_id
_entity_poly.type
_entity_poly.pdbx_seq_one_letter_code
_entity_poly.pdbx_strand_id
1 'polypeptide(L)'
;MEVPENNQSESLEQRQDPKQFFYGWYLVAVGVFLLSISSLGVFRGMSPLMPVLQKNFGWTRTQISLSSLLTRVEGAALGPIEGFLIDRIGARKMVLIGFSIMAVGFVLFSFIQNVWQFYGVFILISLGNGIGGGLAVVTIVKSWFRRKRTIAMAGAMSGILIAGIFVPPYTIALNHGFRVTVFVFGLIILAVALPCVKIIKNNPEELGLLPDGAETESDLDKSTPSKISQDQEVEFTVGQALKTRVFWILTVAHVSSTISLATLSIHLMARLQDIGLSSTTASYIELVSSVVALPSLFVAGWLGDKVSKKYLVALFLFLQGISTIVLTVANGLPLALLFAVFYGIAFGGRIPLMTAIRGDYFGRKAFASIMGWSMLPNGILMAIAPVWAAWMFDTYGSYTVPFLSYAVINLAGALIMLVVKKPKLTHVIQHHNS
;
A
#
# COMPACT_ATOMS: atom_id res chain seq x y z
N MET A 1 -68.49 -9.91 -7.98
CA MET A 1 -67.34 -10.61 -7.41
C MET A 1 -66.13 -9.73 -7.71
N GLU A 2 -65.86 -8.81 -6.79
CA GLU A 2 -64.70 -7.92 -6.85
C GLU A 2 -63.48 -8.63 -6.26
N VAL A 3 -62.40 -8.69 -7.02
CA VAL A 3 -61.11 -9.18 -6.56
C VAL A 3 -60.40 -8.02 -5.86
N PRO A 4 -59.91 -8.15 -4.60
CA PRO A 4 -59.24 -7.05 -3.94
C PRO A 4 -57.82 -6.89 -4.48
N GLU A 5 -57.59 -5.86 -5.25
CA GLU A 5 -56.29 -5.22 -5.50
C GLU A 5 -55.85 -4.51 -4.22
N ASN A 6 -55.15 -5.16 -3.30
CA ASN A 6 -54.39 -4.41 -2.33
C ASN A 6 -53.51 -5.35 -1.50
N ASN A 7 -52.27 -5.67 -1.95
CA ASN A 7 -51.21 -6.15 -1.08
C ASN A 7 -49.78 -6.15 -1.74
N GLN A 8 -49.60 -5.36 -2.81
CA GLN A 8 -48.24 -5.22 -3.38
C GLN A 8 -47.59 -3.84 -3.16
N SER A 9 -48.27 -2.91 -2.52
CA SER A 9 -47.77 -1.55 -2.28
C SER A 9 -47.09 -1.37 -0.91
N GLU A 10 -47.23 -2.30 0.04
CA GLU A 10 -46.63 -2.16 1.37
C GLU A 10 -45.19 -2.71 1.49
N SER A 11 -44.69 -3.46 0.51
CA SER A 11 -43.32 -4.03 0.56
C SER A 11 -42.23 -3.15 -0.09
N LEU A 12 -42.58 -2.00 -0.64
CA LEU A 12 -41.63 -1.09 -1.32
C LEU A 12 -41.34 0.20 -0.57
N GLU A 13 -41.91 0.41 0.64
CA GLU A 13 -41.74 1.64 1.43
C GLU A 13 -40.74 1.55 2.59
N GLN A 14 -39.79 0.63 2.57
CA GLN A 14 -38.55 0.85 3.33
C GLN A 14 -37.59 1.72 2.51
N ARG A 15 -38.08 2.87 2.04
CA ARG A 15 -37.23 3.94 1.51
C ARG A 15 -36.34 4.44 2.66
N GLN A 16 -35.04 4.34 2.46
CA GLN A 16 -34.08 4.96 3.37
C GLN A 16 -34.43 6.44 3.51
N ASP A 17 -34.55 6.90 4.75
CA ASP A 17 -34.62 8.31 5.10
C ASP A 17 -33.45 9.04 4.38
N PRO A 18 -33.64 10.11 3.59
CA PRO A 18 -32.57 10.76 2.83
C PRO A 18 -31.42 11.32 3.68
N LYS A 19 -31.50 11.17 5.00
CA LYS A 19 -30.47 11.52 5.99
C LYS A 19 -29.62 10.33 6.47
N GLN A 20 -29.89 9.10 6.04
CA GLN A 20 -29.07 7.96 6.49
C GLN A 20 -27.73 7.95 5.78
N PHE A 21 -26.66 7.89 6.58
CA PHE A 21 -25.28 7.79 6.11
C PHE A 21 -25.09 6.49 5.31
N PHE A 22 -24.62 6.59 4.06
CA PHE A 22 -24.49 5.45 3.17
C PHE A 22 -23.57 4.37 3.76
N TYR A 23 -24.08 3.14 3.85
CA TYR A 23 -23.40 2.00 4.49
C TYR A 23 -21.99 1.73 3.94
N GLY A 24 -21.75 2.01 2.67
CA GLY A 24 -20.43 1.86 2.05
C GLY A 24 -19.30 2.60 2.79
N TRP A 25 -19.59 3.74 3.45
CA TRP A 25 -18.58 4.47 4.22
C TRP A 25 -18.16 3.75 5.51
N TYR A 26 -19.05 2.96 6.13
CA TYR A 26 -18.66 2.07 7.22
C TYR A 26 -17.66 1.02 6.75
N LEU A 27 -17.81 0.51 5.52
CA LEU A 27 -16.87 -0.44 4.93
C LEU A 27 -15.52 0.21 4.62
N VAL A 28 -15.52 1.50 4.23
CA VAL A 28 -14.27 2.27 4.10
C VAL A 28 -13.57 2.37 5.46
N ALA A 29 -14.29 2.70 6.54
CA ALA A 29 -13.72 2.75 7.89
C ALA A 29 -13.19 1.38 8.33
N VAL A 30 -13.93 0.31 8.09
CA VAL A 30 -13.47 -1.08 8.33
C VAL A 30 -12.19 -1.36 7.55
N GLY A 31 -12.13 -0.94 6.28
CA GLY A 31 -10.93 -1.05 5.44
C GLY A 31 -9.73 -0.32 6.04
N VAL A 32 -9.92 0.90 6.59
CA VAL A 32 -8.87 1.64 7.29
C VAL A 32 -8.33 0.83 8.48
N PHE A 33 -9.20 0.29 9.33
CA PHE A 33 -8.77 -0.51 10.50
C PHE A 33 -8.02 -1.79 10.08
N LEU A 34 -8.57 -2.54 9.13
CA LEU A 34 -7.96 -3.78 8.65
C LEU A 34 -6.59 -3.51 8.02
N LEU A 35 -6.48 -2.50 7.16
CA LEU A 35 -5.21 -2.14 6.51
C LEU A 35 -4.21 -1.52 7.49
N SER A 36 -4.65 -0.85 8.54
CA SER A 36 -3.75 -0.34 9.59
C SER A 36 -3.11 -1.50 10.37
N ILE A 37 -3.90 -2.48 10.80
CA ILE A 37 -3.39 -3.65 11.52
C ILE A 37 -2.50 -4.50 10.62
N SER A 38 -2.92 -4.76 9.39
CA SER A 38 -2.15 -5.48 8.38
C SER A 38 -0.81 -4.80 8.09
N SER A 39 -0.82 -3.48 7.89
CA SER A 39 0.40 -2.69 7.65
C SER A 39 1.32 -2.66 8.87
N LEU A 40 0.77 -2.55 10.07
CA LEU A 40 1.57 -2.63 11.30
C LEU A 40 2.20 -4.02 11.43
N GLY A 41 1.47 -5.08 11.19
CA GLY A 41 1.96 -6.45 11.34
C GLY A 41 3.06 -6.83 10.34
N VAL A 42 2.92 -6.45 9.07
CA VAL A 42 3.77 -6.97 7.99
C VAL A 42 4.83 -5.95 7.52
N PHE A 43 4.51 -4.65 7.53
CA PHE A 43 5.38 -3.62 6.97
C PHE A 43 5.98 -2.71 8.04
N ARG A 44 5.17 -1.96 8.75
CA ARG A 44 5.63 -0.94 9.71
C ARG A 44 6.23 -1.53 10.98
N GLY A 45 5.68 -2.64 11.48
CA GLY A 45 6.17 -3.28 12.69
C GLY A 45 7.49 -4.03 12.50
N MET A 46 7.93 -4.28 11.27
CA MET A 46 9.21 -4.93 11.02
C MET A 46 10.40 -4.06 11.42
N SER A 47 10.29 -2.74 11.24
CA SER A 47 11.32 -1.78 11.65
C SER A 47 11.65 -1.87 13.16
N PRO A 48 10.69 -1.76 14.09
CA PRO A 48 10.97 -1.94 15.52
C PRO A 48 11.29 -3.38 15.94
N LEU A 49 10.84 -4.39 15.18
CA LEU A 49 11.17 -5.78 15.48
C LEU A 49 12.64 -6.11 15.23
N MET A 50 13.29 -5.50 14.23
CA MET A 50 14.67 -5.82 13.87
C MET A 50 15.65 -5.72 15.07
N PRO A 51 15.78 -4.58 15.79
CA PRO A 51 16.68 -4.49 16.93
C PRO A 51 16.30 -5.45 18.07
N VAL A 52 15.00 -5.70 18.25
CA VAL A 52 14.49 -6.62 19.27
C VAL A 52 14.90 -8.07 18.97
N LEU A 53 14.80 -8.50 17.72
CA LEU A 53 15.21 -9.83 17.28
C LEU A 53 16.74 -9.99 17.37
N GLN A 54 17.52 -8.96 16.99
CA GLN A 54 18.97 -8.94 17.19
C GLN A 54 19.33 -9.13 18.66
N LYS A 55 18.70 -8.38 19.57
CA LYS A 55 18.96 -8.43 20.99
C LYS A 55 18.58 -9.78 21.62
N ASN A 56 17.45 -10.37 21.23
CA ASN A 56 16.92 -11.59 21.86
C ASN A 56 17.55 -12.88 21.30
N PHE A 57 17.93 -12.90 20.03
CA PHE A 57 18.35 -14.11 19.33
C PHE A 57 19.77 -14.03 18.75
N GLY A 58 20.40 -12.86 18.75
CA GLY A 58 21.73 -12.66 18.16
C GLY A 58 21.76 -12.75 16.62
N TRP A 59 20.59 -12.66 15.95
CA TRP A 59 20.54 -12.78 14.50
C TRP A 59 21.11 -11.56 13.80
N THR A 60 21.73 -11.79 12.64
CA THR A 60 22.26 -10.70 11.81
C THR A 60 21.12 -9.95 11.12
N ARG A 61 21.39 -8.72 10.67
CA ARG A 61 20.42 -7.92 9.91
C ARG A 61 20.06 -8.60 8.59
N THR A 62 21.00 -9.29 7.97
CA THR A 62 20.77 -10.09 6.76
C THR A 62 19.78 -11.21 7.01
N GLN A 63 19.96 -11.99 8.08
CA GLN A 63 19.03 -13.07 8.45
C GLN A 63 17.61 -12.53 8.65
N ILE A 64 17.46 -11.42 9.36
CA ILE A 64 16.15 -10.83 9.60
C ILE A 64 15.53 -10.30 8.28
N SER A 65 16.32 -9.65 7.43
CA SER A 65 15.83 -9.06 6.17
C SER A 65 15.45 -10.10 5.13
N LEU A 66 15.99 -11.32 5.19
CA LEU A 66 15.60 -12.44 4.31
C LEU A 66 14.10 -12.81 4.45
N SER A 67 13.49 -12.57 5.62
CA SER A 67 12.04 -12.77 5.78
C SER A 67 11.23 -11.93 4.79
N SER A 68 11.67 -10.68 4.52
CA SER A 68 11.01 -9.80 3.55
C SER A 68 11.18 -10.26 2.10
N LEU A 69 12.30 -10.88 1.76
CA LEU A 69 12.49 -11.51 0.46
C LEU A 69 11.53 -12.68 0.30
N LEU A 70 11.46 -13.57 1.29
CA LEU A 70 10.59 -14.75 1.28
C LEU A 70 9.12 -14.37 1.15
N THR A 71 8.65 -13.38 1.90
CA THR A 71 7.25 -12.93 1.84
C THR A 71 6.89 -12.29 0.50
N ARG A 72 7.84 -11.62 -0.18
CA ARG A 72 7.59 -11.06 -1.52
C ARG A 72 7.56 -12.15 -2.60
N VAL A 73 8.42 -13.14 -2.51
CA VAL A 73 8.40 -14.31 -3.42
C VAL A 73 7.10 -15.08 -3.23
N GLU A 74 6.69 -15.30 -1.99
CA GLU A 74 5.42 -15.94 -1.64
C GLU A 74 4.23 -15.17 -2.22
N GLY A 75 4.11 -13.86 -1.97
CA GLY A 75 3.04 -13.03 -2.49
C GLY A 75 2.99 -12.97 -4.03
N ALA A 76 4.15 -12.97 -4.70
CA ALA A 76 4.22 -13.03 -6.15
C ALA A 76 3.71 -14.39 -6.69
N ALA A 77 4.01 -15.49 -6.01
CA ALA A 77 3.60 -16.83 -6.41
C ALA A 77 2.10 -17.07 -6.12
N LEU A 78 1.60 -16.60 -4.98
CA LEU A 78 0.23 -16.89 -4.51
C LEU A 78 -0.80 -15.82 -4.91
N GLY A 79 -0.37 -14.63 -5.31
CA GLY A 79 -1.28 -13.53 -5.68
C GLY A 79 -2.39 -13.90 -6.68
N PRO A 80 -2.11 -14.64 -7.78
CA PRO A 80 -3.15 -15.12 -8.69
C PRO A 80 -4.15 -16.09 -8.03
N ILE A 81 -3.68 -16.93 -7.11
CA ILE A 81 -4.51 -17.88 -6.35
C ILE A 81 -5.40 -17.11 -5.37
N GLU A 82 -4.86 -16.12 -4.69
CA GLU A 82 -5.59 -15.23 -3.77
C GLU A 82 -6.73 -14.51 -4.50
N GLY A 83 -6.45 -13.93 -5.69
CA GLY A 83 -7.46 -13.31 -6.53
C GLY A 83 -8.58 -14.26 -6.91
N PHE A 84 -8.25 -15.45 -7.39
CA PHE A 84 -9.22 -16.48 -7.73
C PHE A 84 -10.08 -16.93 -6.53
N LEU A 85 -9.47 -17.05 -5.37
CA LEU A 85 -10.20 -17.42 -4.14
C LEU A 85 -11.16 -16.30 -3.70
N ILE A 86 -10.76 -15.04 -3.80
CA ILE A 86 -11.64 -13.89 -3.49
C ILE A 86 -12.87 -13.90 -4.39
N ASP A 87 -12.69 -14.12 -5.69
CA ASP A 87 -13.79 -14.16 -6.65
C ASP A 87 -14.76 -15.33 -6.37
N ARG A 88 -14.25 -16.46 -5.90
CA ARG A 88 -15.05 -17.67 -5.67
C ARG A 88 -15.72 -17.73 -4.28
N ILE A 89 -15.02 -17.30 -3.24
CA ILE A 89 -15.43 -17.47 -1.83
C ILE A 89 -16.06 -16.18 -1.30
N GLY A 90 -15.74 -15.05 -1.91
CA GLY A 90 -16.16 -13.71 -1.49
C GLY A 90 -15.20 -13.06 -0.50
N ALA A 91 -15.05 -11.74 -0.63
CA ALA A 91 -14.07 -10.97 0.13
C ALA A 91 -14.28 -11.03 1.65
N ARG A 92 -15.53 -11.09 2.14
CA ARG A 92 -15.87 -11.21 3.58
C ARG A 92 -15.24 -12.44 4.22
N LYS A 93 -15.40 -13.63 3.59
CA LYS A 93 -14.83 -14.88 4.11
C LYS A 93 -13.30 -14.86 4.01
N MET A 94 -12.75 -14.27 2.94
CA MET A 94 -11.31 -14.13 2.76
C MET A 94 -10.67 -13.26 3.83
N VAL A 95 -11.32 -12.15 4.23
CA VAL A 95 -10.87 -11.33 5.37
C VAL A 95 -10.84 -12.17 6.65
N LEU A 96 -11.90 -12.95 6.94
CA LEU A 96 -11.93 -13.79 8.13
C LEU A 96 -10.80 -14.83 8.13
N ILE A 97 -10.64 -15.57 7.04
CA ILE A 97 -9.61 -16.62 6.92
C ILE A 97 -8.22 -15.99 7.01
N GLY A 98 -7.96 -14.93 6.24
CA GLY A 98 -6.64 -14.30 6.17
C GLY A 98 -6.21 -13.70 7.50
N PHE A 99 -7.08 -12.94 8.16
CA PHE A 99 -6.75 -12.37 9.48
C PHE A 99 -6.68 -13.44 10.58
N SER A 100 -7.42 -14.55 10.47
CA SER A 100 -7.26 -15.68 11.40
C SER A 100 -5.91 -16.36 11.22
N ILE A 101 -5.47 -16.59 9.98
CA ILE A 101 -4.13 -17.15 9.68
C ILE A 101 -3.05 -16.19 10.20
N MET A 102 -3.20 -14.88 9.96
CA MET A 102 -2.25 -13.87 10.44
C MET A 102 -2.19 -13.84 11.97
N ALA A 103 -3.32 -13.93 12.66
CA ALA A 103 -3.39 -13.98 14.12
C ALA A 103 -2.69 -15.23 14.68
N VAL A 104 -2.97 -16.41 14.11
CA VAL A 104 -2.25 -17.65 14.46
C VAL A 104 -0.76 -17.52 14.21
N GLY A 105 -0.37 -16.91 13.09
CA GLY A 105 1.03 -16.61 12.79
C GLY A 105 1.69 -15.76 13.88
N PHE A 106 1.05 -14.67 14.34
CA PHE A 106 1.58 -13.84 15.43
C PHE A 106 1.62 -14.56 16.79
N VAL A 107 0.64 -15.42 17.08
CA VAL A 107 0.68 -16.28 18.27
C VAL A 107 1.87 -17.23 18.19
N LEU A 108 2.08 -17.91 17.06
CA LEU A 108 3.23 -18.79 16.86
C LEU A 108 4.55 -18.03 16.88
N PHE A 109 4.59 -16.77 16.44
CA PHE A 109 5.76 -15.91 16.49
C PHE A 109 6.25 -15.69 17.92
N SER A 110 5.37 -15.73 18.92
CA SER A 110 5.78 -15.63 20.33
C SER A 110 6.61 -16.83 20.84
N PHE A 111 6.53 -17.97 20.15
CA PHE A 111 7.19 -19.21 20.55
C PHE A 111 8.46 -19.53 19.77
N ILE A 112 8.85 -18.70 18.80
CA ILE A 112 10.05 -18.95 17.99
C ILE A 112 11.31 -19.07 18.85
N GLN A 113 12.23 -19.94 18.42
CA GLN A 113 13.52 -20.20 19.06
C GLN A 113 14.69 -20.07 18.08
N ASN A 114 14.44 -20.22 16.77
CA ASN A 114 15.46 -20.17 15.75
C ASN A 114 14.99 -19.45 14.48
N VAL A 115 15.94 -19.11 13.61
CA VAL A 115 15.66 -18.32 12.40
C VAL A 115 14.76 -19.03 11.39
N TRP A 116 14.78 -20.35 11.33
CA TRP A 116 13.94 -21.13 10.42
C TRP A 116 12.46 -21.09 10.83
N GLN A 117 12.21 -21.18 12.14
CA GLN A 117 10.85 -20.98 12.68
C GLN A 117 10.37 -19.55 12.41
N PHE A 118 11.25 -18.54 12.55
CA PHE A 118 10.95 -17.17 12.19
C PHE A 118 10.52 -17.04 10.73
N TYR A 119 11.26 -17.63 9.78
CA TYR A 119 10.89 -17.59 8.36
C TYR A 119 9.56 -18.29 8.10
N GLY A 120 9.34 -19.49 8.65
CA GLY A 120 8.08 -20.22 8.49
C GLY A 120 6.88 -19.45 9.01
N VAL A 121 7.01 -18.87 10.21
CA VAL A 121 5.95 -18.06 10.81
C VAL A 121 5.72 -16.76 10.02
N PHE A 122 6.78 -16.13 9.53
CA PHE A 122 6.65 -14.90 8.75
C PHE A 122 5.99 -15.13 7.39
N ILE A 123 6.24 -16.25 6.73
CA ILE A 123 5.52 -16.71 5.53
C ILE A 123 4.03 -16.92 5.86
N LEU A 124 3.72 -17.55 6.99
CA LEU A 124 2.34 -17.75 7.42
C LEU A 124 1.60 -16.43 7.66
N ILE A 125 2.26 -15.47 8.33
CA ILE A 125 1.72 -14.11 8.53
C ILE A 125 1.49 -13.41 7.18
N SER A 126 2.45 -13.52 6.26
CA SER A 126 2.36 -12.94 4.92
C SER A 126 1.21 -13.55 4.11
N LEU A 127 1.07 -14.88 4.15
CA LEU A 127 -0.05 -15.58 3.51
C LEU A 127 -1.40 -15.08 4.04
N GLY A 128 -1.53 -14.96 5.36
CA GLY A 128 -2.74 -14.41 5.96
C GLY A 128 -3.03 -12.97 5.52
N ASN A 129 -1.97 -12.14 5.40
CA ASN A 129 -2.07 -10.77 4.91
C ASN A 129 -2.45 -10.71 3.41
N GLY A 130 -1.90 -11.58 2.56
CA GLY A 130 -2.25 -11.67 1.15
C GLY A 130 -3.73 -12.00 0.97
N ILE A 131 -4.18 -13.08 1.61
CA ILE A 131 -5.56 -13.58 1.54
C ILE A 131 -6.58 -12.55 2.04
N GLY A 132 -6.35 -11.94 3.21
CA GLY A 132 -7.35 -11.11 3.90
C GLY A 132 -7.11 -9.60 3.82
N GLY A 133 -5.94 -9.16 3.36
CA GLY A 133 -5.49 -7.77 3.43
C GLY A 133 -5.95 -6.92 2.25
N GLY A 134 -4.97 -6.29 1.57
CA GLY A 134 -5.22 -5.23 0.62
C GLY A 134 -6.17 -5.58 -0.52
N LEU A 135 -6.02 -6.76 -1.13
CA LEU A 135 -6.83 -7.17 -2.27
C LEU A 135 -8.29 -7.39 -1.88
N ALA A 136 -8.55 -8.02 -0.74
CA ALA A 136 -9.90 -8.25 -0.22
C ALA A 136 -10.61 -6.92 0.10
N VAL A 137 -9.93 -5.99 0.78
CA VAL A 137 -10.46 -4.64 1.10
C VAL A 137 -10.77 -3.86 -0.17
N VAL A 138 -9.87 -3.85 -1.15
CA VAL A 138 -10.08 -3.18 -2.45
C VAL A 138 -11.30 -3.76 -3.18
N THR A 139 -11.47 -5.09 -3.14
CA THR A 139 -12.63 -5.76 -3.77
C THR A 139 -13.94 -5.33 -3.13
N ILE A 140 -14.00 -5.25 -1.79
CA ILE A 140 -15.18 -4.77 -1.06
C ILE A 140 -15.51 -3.33 -1.47
N VAL A 141 -14.54 -2.41 -1.38
CA VAL A 141 -14.77 -1.01 -1.74
C VAL A 141 -15.19 -0.87 -3.20
N LYS A 142 -14.61 -1.67 -4.10
CA LYS A 142 -14.95 -1.66 -5.53
C LYS A 142 -16.41 -2.05 -5.80
N SER A 143 -16.99 -2.99 -5.06
CA SER A 143 -18.37 -3.43 -5.25
C SER A 143 -19.39 -2.39 -4.75
N TRP A 144 -19.06 -1.65 -3.67
CA TRP A 144 -19.94 -0.68 -3.04
C TRP A 144 -19.94 0.72 -3.68
N PHE A 145 -18.87 1.07 -4.40
CA PHE A 145 -18.71 2.40 -5.00
C PHE A 145 -18.43 2.32 -6.50
N ARG A 146 -19.23 3.06 -7.29
CA ARG A 146 -19.00 3.29 -8.72
C ARG A 146 -18.50 4.72 -8.97
N ARG A 147 -19.26 5.73 -8.53
CA ARG A 147 -18.96 7.17 -8.71
C ARG A 147 -17.84 7.65 -7.78
N LYS A 148 -17.97 7.33 -6.50
CA LYS A 148 -17.03 7.78 -5.43
C LYS A 148 -15.91 6.77 -5.19
N ARG A 149 -15.68 5.83 -6.12
CA ARG A 149 -14.70 4.74 -5.96
C ARG A 149 -13.31 5.24 -5.60
N THR A 150 -12.81 6.27 -6.31
CA THR A 150 -11.44 6.79 -6.09
C THR A 150 -11.27 7.34 -4.67
N ILE A 151 -12.23 8.12 -4.18
CA ILE A 151 -12.21 8.68 -2.82
C ILE A 151 -12.36 7.58 -1.78
N ALA A 152 -13.27 6.63 -2.00
CA ALA A 152 -13.49 5.52 -1.09
C ALA A 152 -12.26 4.60 -0.99
N MET A 153 -11.60 4.29 -2.12
CA MET A 153 -10.35 3.53 -2.13
C MET A 153 -9.20 4.29 -1.47
N ALA A 154 -9.06 5.58 -1.73
CA ALA A 154 -8.06 6.41 -1.07
C ALA A 154 -8.30 6.45 0.45
N GLY A 155 -9.57 6.59 0.87
CA GLY A 155 -9.97 6.51 2.26
C GLY A 155 -9.55 5.19 2.90
N ALA A 156 -9.93 4.04 2.34
CA ALA A 156 -9.55 2.74 2.87
C ALA A 156 -8.03 2.54 2.92
N MET A 157 -7.31 2.93 1.86
CA MET A 157 -5.86 2.81 1.78
C MET A 157 -5.10 3.76 2.71
N SER A 158 -5.72 4.83 3.22
CA SER A 158 -5.11 5.69 4.24
C SER A 158 -4.75 4.91 5.51
N GLY A 159 -5.38 3.76 5.76
CA GLY A 159 -5.03 2.84 6.84
C GLY A 159 -3.56 2.42 6.84
N ILE A 160 -2.94 2.27 5.65
CA ILE A 160 -1.51 1.96 5.53
C ILE A 160 -0.63 3.06 6.14
N LEU A 161 -1.02 4.32 6.00
CA LEU A 161 -0.31 5.47 6.59
C LEU A 161 -0.65 5.62 8.07
N ILE A 162 -1.92 5.43 8.44
CA ILE A 162 -2.41 5.50 9.82
C ILE A 162 -1.73 4.45 10.71
N ALA A 163 -1.32 3.32 10.16
CA ALA A 163 -0.51 2.31 10.86
C ALA A 163 0.73 2.90 11.55
N GLY A 164 1.33 3.96 10.99
CA GLY A 164 2.47 4.65 11.60
C GLY A 164 2.17 5.27 12.97
N ILE A 165 0.91 5.60 13.25
CA ILE A 165 0.48 6.12 14.57
C ILE A 165 0.62 5.04 15.65
N PHE A 166 0.51 3.78 15.28
CA PHE A 166 0.60 2.64 16.20
C PHE A 166 2.03 2.13 16.40
N VAL A 167 3.00 2.65 15.65
CA VAL A 167 4.41 2.23 15.80
C VAL A 167 4.98 2.57 17.17
N PRO A 168 4.81 3.79 17.76
CA PRO A 168 5.33 4.07 19.10
C PRO A 168 4.76 3.15 20.19
N PRO A 169 3.43 2.98 20.36
CA PRO A 169 2.90 2.07 21.38
C PRO A 169 3.33 0.61 21.15
N TYR A 170 3.43 0.16 19.89
CA TYR A 170 3.95 -1.16 19.57
C TYR A 170 5.43 -1.31 19.96
N THR A 171 6.27 -0.31 19.68
CA THR A 171 7.70 -0.29 20.07
C THR A 171 7.86 -0.30 21.59
N ILE A 172 7.09 0.51 22.31
CA ILE A 172 7.10 0.53 23.77
C ILE A 172 6.75 -0.84 24.33
N ALA A 173 5.70 -1.47 23.82
CA ALA A 173 5.31 -2.82 24.23
C ALA A 173 6.42 -3.86 23.94
N LEU A 174 7.06 -3.81 22.77
CA LEU A 174 8.19 -4.68 22.42
C LEU A 174 9.36 -4.54 23.36
N ASN A 175 9.65 -3.32 23.86
CA ASN A 175 10.72 -3.07 24.84
C ASN A 175 10.43 -3.70 26.20
N HIS A 176 9.16 -3.84 26.58
CA HIS A 176 8.76 -4.51 27.83
C HIS A 176 8.79 -6.04 27.71
N GLY A 177 8.55 -6.58 26.53
CA GLY A 177 8.60 -8.02 26.32
C GLY A 177 8.19 -8.45 24.92
N PHE A 178 9.15 -8.91 24.12
CA PHE A 178 8.90 -9.35 22.74
C PHE A 178 7.80 -10.41 22.65
N ARG A 179 7.93 -11.52 23.38
CA ARG A 179 7.01 -12.68 23.28
C ARG A 179 5.58 -12.31 23.63
N VAL A 180 5.40 -11.58 24.73
CA VAL A 180 4.08 -11.15 25.19
C VAL A 180 3.46 -10.17 24.19
N THR A 181 4.24 -9.23 23.68
CA THR A 181 3.75 -8.22 22.72
C THR A 181 3.24 -8.85 21.43
N VAL A 182 4.02 -9.75 20.82
CA VAL A 182 3.59 -10.39 19.55
C VAL A 182 2.42 -11.35 19.77
N PHE A 183 2.35 -12.04 20.93
CA PHE A 183 1.21 -12.87 21.31
C PHE A 183 -0.07 -12.04 21.46
N VAL A 184 -0.02 -10.95 22.24
CA VAL A 184 -1.16 -10.03 22.43
C VAL A 184 -1.56 -9.38 21.11
N PHE A 185 -0.58 -9.03 20.26
CA PHE A 185 -0.89 -8.47 18.94
C PHE A 185 -1.65 -9.47 18.06
N GLY A 186 -1.31 -10.76 18.10
CA GLY A 186 -2.10 -11.82 17.46
C GLY A 186 -3.55 -11.87 17.95
N LEU A 187 -3.77 -11.74 19.26
CA LEU A 187 -5.13 -11.67 19.84
C LEU A 187 -5.88 -10.40 19.42
N ILE A 188 -5.19 -9.25 19.36
CA ILE A 188 -5.76 -7.98 18.89
C ILE A 188 -6.20 -8.10 17.43
N ILE A 189 -5.40 -8.72 16.58
CA ILE A 189 -5.76 -8.98 15.17
C ILE A 189 -7.09 -9.73 15.10
N LEU A 190 -7.26 -10.78 15.87
CA LEU A 190 -8.49 -11.58 15.89
C LEU A 190 -9.66 -10.79 16.48
N ALA A 191 -9.43 -10.09 17.61
CA ALA A 191 -10.43 -9.28 18.28
C ALA A 191 -10.98 -8.15 17.41
N VAL A 192 -10.16 -7.58 16.51
CA VAL A 192 -10.59 -6.55 15.56
C VAL A 192 -11.19 -7.16 14.30
N ALA A 193 -10.63 -8.23 13.78
CA ALA A 193 -11.11 -8.85 12.55
C ALA A 193 -12.53 -9.42 12.70
N LEU A 194 -12.86 -10.04 13.83
CA LEU A 194 -14.17 -10.66 14.05
C LEU A 194 -15.34 -9.67 13.96
N PRO A 195 -15.35 -8.51 14.66
CA PRO A 195 -16.40 -7.52 14.49
C PRO A 195 -16.38 -6.87 13.10
N CYS A 196 -15.20 -6.61 12.52
CA CYS A 196 -15.10 -6.10 11.16
C CYS A 196 -15.76 -7.02 10.13
N VAL A 197 -15.55 -8.33 10.22
CA VAL A 197 -16.18 -9.32 9.34
C VAL A 197 -17.70 -9.36 9.47
N LYS A 198 -18.27 -9.07 10.67
CA LYS A 198 -19.73 -8.98 10.84
C LYS A 198 -20.30 -7.79 10.09
N ILE A 199 -19.59 -6.67 10.06
CA ILE A 199 -19.97 -5.46 9.33
C ILE A 199 -19.79 -5.64 7.81
N ILE A 200 -18.80 -6.40 7.37
CA ILE A 200 -18.52 -6.58 5.93
C ILE A 200 -19.69 -7.31 5.26
N LYS A 201 -20.20 -6.69 4.19
CA LYS A 201 -21.07 -7.28 3.18
C LYS A 201 -20.34 -7.24 1.84
N ASN A 202 -20.43 -8.32 1.05
CA ASN A 202 -19.69 -8.38 -0.22
C ASN A 202 -20.23 -7.38 -1.24
N ASN A 203 -21.55 -7.24 -1.30
CA ASN A 203 -22.23 -6.40 -2.29
C ASN A 203 -23.35 -5.59 -1.61
N PRO A 204 -23.68 -4.39 -2.15
CA PRO A 204 -24.76 -3.56 -1.61
C PRO A 204 -26.13 -4.23 -1.75
N GLU A 205 -26.31 -5.10 -2.74
CA GLU A 205 -27.56 -5.84 -3.00
C GLU A 205 -27.92 -6.79 -1.84
N GLU A 206 -26.94 -7.23 -1.02
CA GLU A 206 -27.22 -8.01 0.22
C GLU A 206 -28.06 -7.24 1.25
N LEU A 207 -28.11 -5.91 1.14
CA LEU A 207 -28.91 -5.02 1.98
C LEU A 207 -30.03 -4.32 1.19
N GLY A 208 -30.31 -4.74 -0.03
CA GLY A 208 -31.28 -4.09 -0.89
C GLY A 208 -30.86 -2.69 -1.36
N LEU A 209 -29.56 -2.38 -1.33
CA LEU A 209 -29.00 -1.08 -1.68
C LEU A 209 -28.35 -1.14 -3.07
N LEU A 210 -28.33 0.02 -3.73
CA LEU A 210 -27.54 0.21 -4.94
C LEU A 210 -26.16 0.82 -4.61
N PRO A 211 -25.14 0.62 -5.47
CA PRO A 211 -23.85 1.26 -5.32
C PRO A 211 -23.96 2.78 -5.16
N ASP A 212 -23.04 3.38 -4.38
CA ASP A 212 -23.03 4.82 -4.06
C ASP A 212 -24.29 5.33 -3.30
N GLY A 213 -25.23 4.44 -2.91
CA GLY A 213 -26.51 4.82 -2.32
C GLY A 213 -27.47 5.45 -3.35
N ALA A 214 -27.37 5.07 -4.61
CA ALA A 214 -28.27 5.54 -5.65
C ALA A 214 -29.70 5.01 -5.39
N GLU A 215 -30.73 5.79 -5.72
CA GLU A 215 -32.14 5.40 -5.57
C GLU A 215 -32.61 4.54 -6.75
N THR A 216 -32.05 4.77 -7.93
CA THR A 216 -32.41 4.05 -9.16
C THR A 216 -31.15 3.68 -9.99
N GLU A 217 -31.27 2.63 -10.81
CA GLU A 217 -30.19 2.28 -11.76
C GLU A 217 -29.93 3.39 -12.77
N SER A 218 -30.97 4.13 -13.16
CA SER A 218 -30.85 5.27 -14.06
C SER A 218 -30.00 6.42 -13.49
N ASP A 219 -29.95 6.57 -12.17
CA ASP A 219 -29.10 7.56 -11.53
C ASP A 219 -27.62 7.16 -11.55
N LEU A 220 -27.33 5.88 -11.56
CA LEU A 220 -25.97 5.37 -11.78
C LEU A 220 -25.47 5.65 -13.20
N ASP A 221 -26.33 5.51 -14.20
CA ASP A 221 -25.98 5.73 -15.61
C ASP A 221 -25.87 7.22 -15.98
N LYS A 222 -26.79 8.07 -15.48
CA LYS A 222 -26.74 9.53 -15.72
C LYS A 222 -25.49 10.19 -15.16
N SER A 223 -24.82 9.57 -14.24
CA SER A 223 -23.69 10.13 -13.49
C SER A 223 -22.34 9.50 -13.80
N THR A 224 -22.29 8.55 -14.74
CA THR A 224 -21.02 8.25 -15.41
C THR A 224 -20.62 9.53 -16.13
N PRO A 225 -19.40 10.09 -15.93
CA PRO A 225 -18.95 11.22 -16.70
C PRO A 225 -18.89 10.82 -18.16
N SER A 226 -20.07 10.85 -18.81
CA SER A 226 -20.24 10.80 -20.24
C SER A 226 -19.75 12.13 -20.75
N LYS A 227 -18.69 12.09 -21.55
CA LYS A 227 -18.21 13.23 -22.33
C LYS A 227 -17.52 14.38 -21.56
N ILE A 228 -16.45 14.08 -20.83
CA ILE A 228 -15.33 14.99 -20.92
C ILE A 228 -14.60 14.56 -22.18
N SER A 229 -14.84 15.37 -23.24
CA SER A 229 -14.14 15.39 -24.53
C SER A 229 -13.50 14.05 -24.95
N GLN A 230 -14.14 13.37 -25.88
CA GLN A 230 -13.52 12.37 -26.78
C GLN A 230 -12.44 13.00 -27.67
N ASP A 231 -11.72 14.01 -27.21
CA ASP A 231 -10.49 14.45 -27.81
C ASP A 231 -9.42 13.39 -27.48
N GLN A 232 -9.36 12.37 -28.37
CA GLN A 232 -8.23 11.48 -28.59
C GLN A 232 -7.50 11.05 -27.29
N GLU A 233 -8.20 10.35 -26.38
CA GLU A 233 -7.48 9.57 -25.37
C GLU A 233 -6.65 8.54 -26.10
N VAL A 234 -5.34 8.75 -26.09
CA VAL A 234 -4.37 7.86 -26.73
C VAL A 234 -4.37 6.56 -25.95
N GLU A 235 -5.00 5.51 -26.49
CA GLU A 235 -5.11 4.20 -25.88
C GLU A 235 -3.97 3.30 -26.37
N PHE A 236 -3.07 2.94 -25.47
CA PHE A 236 -1.97 2.03 -25.76
C PHE A 236 -2.36 0.59 -25.46
N THR A 237 -1.99 -0.34 -26.32
CA THR A 237 -1.91 -1.76 -25.96
C THR A 237 -0.66 -2.00 -25.08
N VAL A 238 -0.64 -3.11 -24.34
CA VAL A 238 0.53 -3.48 -23.51
C VAL A 238 1.80 -3.53 -24.35
N GLY A 239 1.76 -4.19 -25.52
CA GLY A 239 2.92 -4.32 -26.39
C GLY A 239 3.44 -2.98 -26.91
N GLN A 240 2.53 -2.03 -27.21
CA GLN A 240 2.90 -0.68 -27.60
C GLN A 240 3.53 0.09 -26.43
N ALA A 241 2.93 0.00 -25.24
CA ALA A 241 3.47 0.67 -24.04
C ALA A 241 4.89 0.21 -23.70
N LEU A 242 5.12 -1.11 -23.68
CA LEU A 242 6.42 -1.72 -23.41
C LEU A 242 7.52 -1.28 -24.39
N LYS A 243 7.18 -0.96 -25.65
CA LYS A 243 8.11 -0.46 -26.66
C LYS A 243 8.46 1.03 -26.47
N THR A 244 7.74 1.77 -25.63
CA THR A 244 8.02 3.19 -25.39
C THR A 244 9.14 3.39 -24.36
N ARG A 245 10.02 4.34 -24.58
CA ARG A 245 11.02 4.78 -23.59
C ARG A 245 10.33 5.30 -22.32
N VAL A 246 9.17 5.90 -22.47
CA VAL A 246 8.40 6.48 -21.37
C VAL A 246 7.96 5.43 -20.35
N PHE A 247 7.53 4.24 -20.79
CA PHE A 247 7.18 3.14 -19.91
C PHE A 247 8.35 2.78 -18.97
N TRP A 248 9.54 2.61 -19.54
CA TRP A 248 10.73 2.24 -18.76
C TRP A 248 11.20 3.35 -17.85
N ILE A 249 11.13 4.62 -18.28
CA ILE A 249 11.46 5.76 -17.41
C ILE A 249 10.51 5.83 -16.22
N LEU A 250 9.20 5.71 -16.42
CA LEU A 250 8.23 5.69 -15.34
C LEU A 250 8.42 4.47 -14.41
N THR A 251 8.82 3.34 -14.97
CA THR A 251 9.12 2.13 -14.21
C THR A 251 10.37 2.33 -13.35
N VAL A 252 11.46 2.83 -13.90
CA VAL A 252 12.70 3.13 -13.17
C VAL A 252 12.45 4.17 -12.07
N ALA A 253 11.72 5.25 -12.37
CA ALA A 253 11.35 6.25 -11.38
C ALA A 253 10.48 5.67 -10.24
N HIS A 254 9.62 4.72 -10.53
CA HIS A 254 8.85 4.02 -9.49
C HIS A 254 9.76 3.13 -8.64
N VAL A 255 10.59 2.33 -9.28
CA VAL A 255 11.55 1.43 -8.63
C VAL A 255 12.50 2.21 -7.71
N SER A 256 13.07 3.33 -8.18
CA SER A 256 14.00 4.15 -7.39
C SER A 256 13.43 4.53 -6.03
N SER A 257 12.16 4.90 -6.00
CA SER A 257 11.48 5.26 -4.77
C SER A 257 11.13 4.06 -3.89
N THR A 258 10.70 2.96 -4.49
CA THR A 258 10.22 1.80 -3.74
C THR A 258 11.32 0.97 -3.11
N ILE A 259 12.53 0.96 -3.67
CA ILE A 259 13.71 0.34 -3.03
C ILE A 259 14.06 1.05 -1.71
N SER A 260 14.05 2.38 -1.69
CA SER A 260 14.25 3.15 -0.45
C SER A 260 13.15 2.86 0.57
N LEU A 261 11.88 2.86 0.13
CA LEU A 261 10.74 2.53 0.99
C LEU A 261 10.89 1.14 1.62
N ALA A 262 11.18 0.11 0.79
CA ALA A 262 11.32 -1.25 1.27
C ALA A 262 12.47 -1.40 2.28
N THR A 263 13.58 -0.74 2.02
CA THR A 263 14.73 -0.78 2.92
C THR A 263 14.44 -0.06 4.23
N LEU A 264 13.88 1.14 4.18
CA LEU A 264 13.57 1.91 5.38
C LEU A 264 12.46 1.28 6.22
N SER A 265 11.51 0.57 5.61
CA SER A 265 10.48 -0.17 6.36
C SER A 265 11.03 -1.28 7.27
N ILE A 266 12.31 -1.66 7.11
CA ILE A 266 12.98 -2.70 7.88
C ILE A 266 14.11 -2.10 8.72
N HIS A 267 14.92 -1.23 8.12
CA HIS A 267 16.20 -0.78 8.70
C HIS A 267 16.14 0.58 9.38
N LEU A 268 15.05 1.34 9.28
CA LEU A 268 14.97 2.70 9.81
C LEU A 268 15.21 2.73 11.32
N MET A 269 14.53 1.88 12.09
CA MET A 269 14.67 1.83 13.54
C MET A 269 16.10 1.46 13.94
N ALA A 270 16.67 0.43 13.28
CA ALA A 270 18.06 0.01 13.53
C ALA A 270 19.05 1.15 13.25
N ARG A 271 18.89 1.85 12.11
CA ARG A 271 19.74 3.01 11.77
C ARG A 271 19.63 4.14 12.79
N LEU A 272 18.41 4.45 13.26
CA LEU A 272 18.20 5.50 14.26
C LEU A 272 18.82 5.11 15.62
N GLN A 273 18.81 3.84 15.97
CA GLN A 273 19.51 3.35 17.17
C GLN A 273 21.03 3.36 17.01
N ASP A 274 21.56 3.04 15.83
CA ASP A 274 23.01 3.11 15.54
C ASP A 274 23.59 4.52 15.73
N ILE A 275 22.76 5.57 15.59
CA ILE A 275 23.15 6.97 15.87
C ILE A 275 22.88 7.41 17.32
N GLY A 276 22.59 6.46 18.21
CA GLY A 276 22.43 6.71 19.65
C GLY A 276 21.02 7.11 20.08
N LEU A 277 20.00 7.06 19.21
CA LEU A 277 18.64 7.35 19.63
C LEU A 277 17.98 6.13 20.30
N SER A 278 17.19 6.38 21.35
CA SER A 278 16.41 5.31 21.97
C SER A 278 15.38 4.73 21.00
N SER A 279 14.97 3.48 21.19
CA SER A 279 13.92 2.84 20.39
C SER A 279 12.60 3.62 20.42
N THR A 280 12.27 4.20 21.57
CA THR A 280 11.08 5.06 21.73
C THR A 280 11.20 6.33 20.89
N THR A 281 12.34 7.04 20.97
CA THR A 281 12.58 8.25 20.14
C THR A 281 12.55 7.91 18.66
N ALA A 282 13.17 6.82 18.25
CA ALA A 282 13.17 6.36 16.85
C ALA A 282 11.75 6.06 16.34
N SER A 283 10.88 5.48 17.19
CA SER A 283 9.48 5.23 16.81
C SER A 283 8.66 6.51 16.63
N TYR A 284 8.95 7.57 17.42
CA TYR A 284 8.34 8.88 17.20
C TYR A 284 8.80 9.56 15.90
N ILE A 285 10.04 9.33 15.47
CA ILE A 285 10.52 9.81 14.16
C ILE A 285 9.73 9.14 13.02
N GLU A 286 9.45 7.84 13.12
CA GLU A 286 8.61 7.14 12.16
C GLU A 286 7.15 7.64 12.19
N LEU A 287 6.62 7.94 13.38
CA LEU A 287 5.32 8.58 13.55
C LEU A 287 5.28 9.94 12.83
N VAL A 288 6.27 10.81 13.04
CA VAL A 288 6.34 12.12 12.39
C VAL A 288 6.30 11.95 10.86
N SER A 289 7.07 11.03 10.30
CA SER A 289 7.05 10.79 8.85
C SER A 289 5.67 10.35 8.34
N SER A 290 4.93 9.56 9.12
CA SER A 290 3.58 9.08 8.78
C SER A 290 2.54 10.20 8.88
N VAL A 291 2.60 11.01 9.94
CA VAL A 291 1.72 12.17 10.14
C VAL A 291 1.91 13.20 9.03
N VAL A 292 3.15 13.47 8.63
CA VAL A 292 3.46 14.39 7.53
C VAL A 292 3.04 13.82 6.17
N ALA A 293 3.11 12.50 5.98
CA ALA A 293 2.72 11.87 4.73
C ALA A 293 1.21 11.97 4.43
N LEU A 294 0.36 11.97 5.46
CA LEU A 294 -1.10 12.05 5.27
C LEU A 294 -1.54 13.36 4.57
N PRO A 295 -1.24 14.57 5.06
CA PRO A 295 -1.60 15.80 4.35
C PRO A 295 -0.89 15.92 3.00
N SER A 296 0.36 15.43 2.89
CA SER A 296 1.08 15.45 1.63
C SER A 296 0.38 14.62 0.53
N LEU A 297 -0.24 13.49 0.89
CA LEU A 297 -1.05 12.67 -0.02
C LEU A 297 -2.18 13.49 -0.67
N PHE A 298 -2.94 14.24 0.14
CA PHE A 298 -4.08 15.03 -0.34
C PHE A 298 -3.64 16.27 -1.12
N VAL A 299 -2.63 16.98 -0.60
CA VAL A 299 -2.06 18.16 -1.26
C VAL A 299 -1.48 17.78 -2.64
N ALA A 300 -0.77 16.67 -2.73
CA ALA A 300 -0.20 16.20 -3.98
C ALA A 300 -1.28 15.76 -4.98
N GLY A 301 -2.37 15.13 -4.52
CA GLY A 301 -3.52 14.83 -5.37
C GLY A 301 -4.12 16.10 -5.98
N TRP A 302 -4.40 17.10 -5.14
CA TRP A 302 -4.92 18.40 -5.57
C TRP A 302 -3.97 19.17 -6.49
N LEU A 303 -2.67 19.20 -6.17
CA LEU A 303 -1.67 19.82 -7.04
C LEU A 303 -1.53 19.07 -8.38
N GLY A 304 -1.68 17.75 -8.38
CA GLY A 304 -1.59 16.91 -9.59
C GLY A 304 -2.67 17.21 -10.63
N ASP A 305 -3.79 17.80 -10.21
CA ASP A 305 -4.85 18.27 -11.11
C ASP A 305 -4.54 19.66 -11.72
N LYS A 306 -3.67 20.45 -11.07
CA LYS A 306 -3.34 21.82 -11.47
C LYS A 306 -1.99 21.96 -12.17
N VAL A 307 -1.03 21.10 -11.81
CA VAL A 307 0.35 21.14 -12.29
C VAL A 307 0.69 19.84 -12.99
N SER A 308 1.56 19.89 -13.99
CA SER A 308 2.01 18.68 -14.68
C SER A 308 2.59 17.67 -13.70
N LYS A 309 1.99 16.48 -13.63
CA LYS A 309 2.34 15.40 -12.71
C LYS A 309 3.81 15.00 -12.77
N LYS A 310 4.47 15.14 -13.94
CA LYS A 310 5.89 14.81 -14.09
C LYS A 310 6.82 15.65 -13.20
N TYR A 311 6.53 16.97 -13.07
CA TYR A 311 7.33 17.85 -12.23
C TYR A 311 7.11 17.56 -10.75
N LEU A 312 5.88 17.25 -10.34
CA LEU A 312 5.57 16.86 -8.98
C LEU A 312 6.23 15.52 -8.61
N VAL A 313 6.17 14.53 -9.49
CA VAL A 313 6.87 13.25 -9.29
C VAL A 313 8.39 13.46 -9.18
N ALA A 314 8.97 14.28 -10.06
CA ALA A 314 10.39 14.64 -9.98
C ALA A 314 10.74 15.30 -8.64
N LEU A 315 9.92 16.26 -8.19
CA LEU A 315 10.09 16.92 -6.88
C LEU A 315 10.07 15.93 -5.72
N PHE A 316 9.08 15.02 -5.69
CA PHE A 316 8.99 14.05 -4.60
C PHE A 316 10.10 13.00 -4.63
N LEU A 317 10.58 12.59 -5.80
CA LEU A 317 11.77 11.73 -5.92
C LEU A 317 13.03 12.46 -5.45
N PHE A 318 13.18 13.73 -5.80
CA PHE A 318 14.28 14.58 -5.34
C PHE A 318 14.26 14.70 -3.82
N LEU A 319 13.12 15.06 -3.22
CA LEU A 319 12.96 15.14 -1.76
C LEU A 319 13.25 13.80 -1.07
N GLN A 320 12.85 12.68 -1.67
CA GLN A 320 13.15 11.35 -1.15
C GLN A 320 14.66 11.06 -1.20
N GLY A 321 15.34 11.42 -2.28
CA GLY A 321 16.80 11.31 -2.39
C GLY A 321 17.51 12.14 -1.32
N ILE A 322 17.13 13.42 -1.18
CA ILE A 322 17.68 14.31 -0.14
C ILE A 322 17.39 13.77 1.26
N SER A 323 16.17 13.29 1.53
CA SER A 323 15.85 12.73 2.85
C SER A 323 16.74 11.52 3.18
N THR A 324 17.03 10.67 2.20
CA THR A 324 17.91 9.51 2.38
C THR A 324 19.37 9.94 2.64
N ILE A 325 19.86 11.01 1.99
CA ILE A 325 21.17 11.60 2.30
C ILE A 325 21.18 12.13 3.73
N VAL A 326 20.15 12.89 4.13
CA VAL A 326 20.03 13.42 5.50
C VAL A 326 20.08 12.29 6.53
N LEU A 327 19.36 11.18 6.29
CA LEU A 327 19.42 10.01 7.19
C LEU A 327 20.81 9.36 7.22
N THR A 328 21.52 9.36 6.10
CA THR A 328 22.88 8.78 6.02
C THR A 328 23.85 9.55 6.88
N VAL A 329 23.81 10.90 6.83
CA VAL A 329 24.71 11.77 7.60
C VAL A 329 24.16 12.11 8.98
N ALA A 330 22.98 11.63 9.34
CA ALA A 330 22.36 11.91 10.63
C ALA A 330 23.23 11.36 11.77
N ASN A 331 23.47 12.22 12.75
CA ASN A 331 24.25 11.94 13.98
C ASN A 331 23.46 12.24 15.26
N GLY A 332 22.17 12.53 15.15
CA GLY A 332 21.31 12.86 16.28
C GLY A 332 19.88 13.22 15.87
N LEU A 333 19.09 13.63 16.86
CA LEU A 333 17.66 13.89 16.72
C LEU A 333 17.31 14.98 15.67
N PRO A 334 18.01 16.12 15.55
CA PRO A 334 17.61 17.17 14.61
C PRO A 334 17.61 16.70 13.16
N LEU A 335 18.67 16.02 12.72
CA LEU A 335 18.76 15.51 11.36
C LEU A 335 17.77 14.33 11.12
N ALA A 336 17.53 13.52 12.15
CA ALA A 336 16.53 12.44 12.08
C ALA A 336 15.10 13.00 11.92
N LEU A 337 14.75 14.11 12.59
CA LEU A 337 13.48 14.81 12.38
C LEU A 337 13.39 15.45 11.00
N LEU A 338 14.46 16.08 10.53
CA LEU A 338 14.52 16.65 9.18
C LEU A 338 14.30 15.56 8.11
N PHE A 339 14.95 14.40 8.28
CA PHE A 339 14.68 13.23 7.46
C PHE A 339 13.20 12.86 7.48
N ALA A 340 12.58 12.74 8.66
CA ALA A 340 11.20 12.31 8.81
C ALA A 340 10.22 13.23 8.07
N VAL A 341 10.44 14.55 8.15
CA VAL A 341 9.61 15.54 7.45
C VAL A 341 9.77 15.40 5.93
N PHE A 342 11.00 15.43 5.42
CA PHE A 342 11.24 15.32 3.97
C PHE A 342 10.78 13.98 3.41
N TYR A 343 11.06 12.88 4.12
CA TYR A 343 10.61 11.56 3.72
C TYR A 343 9.09 11.44 3.74
N GLY A 344 8.43 11.96 4.77
CA GLY A 344 6.97 11.98 4.88
C GLY A 344 6.31 12.73 3.71
N ILE A 345 6.79 13.96 3.42
CA ILE A 345 6.32 14.74 2.26
C ILE A 345 6.51 13.95 0.96
N ALA A 346 7.70 13.43 0.74
CA ALA A 346 8.04 12.71 -0.48
C ALA A 346 7.21 11.43 -0.66
N PHE A 347 7.08 10.64 0.41
CA PHE A 347 6.36 9.38 0.39
C PHE A 347 4.87 9.58 0.15
N GLY A 348 4.22 10.45 0.95
CA GLY A 348 2.80 10.72 0.82
C GLY A 348 2.44 11.32 -0.55
N GLY A 349 3.19 12.33 -0.98
CA GLY A 349 2.89 13.05 -2.22
C GLY A 349 3.08 12.21 -3.48
N ARG A 350 4.00 11.28 -3.48
CA ARG A 350 4.29 10.43 -4.64
C ARG A 350 3.18 9.42 -4.95
N ILE A 351 2.52 8.86 -3.94
CA ILE A 351 1.59 7.73 -4.09
C ILE A 351 0.51 7.97 -5.17
N PRO A 352 -0.31 9.05 -5.09
CA PRO A 352 -1.36 9.26 -6.06
C PRO A 352 -0.82 9.59 -7.46
N LEU A 353 0.29 10.31 -7.53
CA LEU A 353 0.83 10.82 -8.79
C LEU A 353 1.44 9.73 -9.66
N MET A 354 2.11 8.74 -9.06
CA MET A 354 2.74 7.63 -9.80
C MET A 354 1.71 6.74 -10.50
N THR A 355 0.53 6.62 -9.94
CA THR A 355 -0.57 5.90 -10.57
C THR A 355 -1.24 6.77 -11.64
N ALA A 356 -1.55 8.03 -11.30
CA ALA A 356 -2.25 8.94 -12.19
C ALA A 356 -1.46 9.24 -13.49
N ILE A 357 -0.15 9.49 -13.40
CA ILE A 357 0.68 9.80 -14.59
C ILE A 357 0.69 8.66 -15.62
N ARG A 358 0.61 7.40 -15.16
CA ARG A 358 0.51 6.25 -16.07
C ARG A 358 -0.82 6.21 -16.81
N GLY A 359 -1.92 6.50 -16.11
CA GLY A 359 -3.24 6.65 -16.73
C GLY A 359 -3.28 7.74 -17.77
N ASP A 360 -2.68 8.92 -17.48
CA ASP A 360 -2.63 10.06 -18.40
C ASP A 360 -1.79 9.79 -19.66
N TYR A 361 -0.79 8.90 -19.56
CA TYR A 361 0.18 8.67 -20.63
C TYR A 361 -0.18 7.48 -21.51
N PHE A 362 -0.79 6.44 -20.96
CA PHE A 362 -1.07 5.18 -21.67
C PHE A 362 -2.56 4.89 -21.89
N GLY A 363 -3.44 5.74 -21.32
CA GLY A 363 -4.89 5.54 -21.40
C GLY A 363 -5.42 4.57 -20.35
N ARG A 364 -6.73 4.25 -20.44
CA ARG A 364 -7.44 3.47 -19.41
C ARG A 364 -7.68 2.03 -19.79
N LYS A 365 -7.76 1.72 -21.08
CA LYS A 365 -8.17 0.41 -21.60
C LYS A 365 -7.28 -0.73 -21.16
N ALA A 366 -5.95 -0.58 -21.27
CA ALA A 366 -4.96 -1.59 -20.85
C ALA A 366 -4.21 -1.20 -19.58
N PHE A 367 -4.72 -0.23 -18.80
CA PHE A 367 -4.01 0.34 -17.63
C PHE A 367 -3.55 -0.71 -16.62
N ALA A 368 -4.44 -1.64 -16.25
CA ALA A 368 -4.13 -2.66 -15.25
C ALA A 368 -2.97 -3.58 -15.70
N SER A 369 -2.99 -4.00 -16.96
CA SER A 369 -1.92 -4.83 -17.52
C SER A 369 -0.60 -4.07 -17.66
N ILE A 370 -0.63 -2.81 -18.10
CA ILE A 370 0.58 -1.95 -18.20
C ILE A 370 1.18 -1.72 -16.81
N MET A 371 0.32 -1.46 -15.82
CA MET A 371 0.75 -1.31 -14.43
C MET A 371 1.36 -2.61 -13.90
N GLY A 372 0.74 -3.77 -14.17
CA GLY A 372 1.26 -5.09 -13.78
C GLY A 372 2.67 -5.34 -14.32
N TRP A 373 2.91 -5.09 -15.60
CA TRP A 373 4.25 -5.23 -16.19
C TRP A 373 5.29 -4.30 -15.54
N SER A 374 4.90 -3.08 -15.15
CA SER A 374 5.81 -2.19 -14.43
C SER A 374 6.08 -2.63 -12.99
N MET A 375 5.21 -3.47 -12.40
CA MET A 375 5.38 -3.99 -11.04
C MET A 375 6.37 -5.17 -10.96
N LEU A 376 6.66 -5.87 -12.04
CA LEU A 376 7.60 -7.00 -12.02
C LEU A 376 9.02 -6.57 -11.60
N PRO A 377 9.70 -5.63 -12.29
CA PRO A 377 11.02 -5.16 -11.84
C PRO A 377 10.97 -4.48 -10.48
N ASN A 378 9.85 -3.82 -10.17
CA ASN A 378 9.64 -3.20 -8.87
C ASN A 378 9.62 -4.23 -7.74
N GLY A 379 8.88 -5.32 -7.90
CA GLY A 379 8.79 -6.40 -6.91
C GLY A 379 10.15 -7.06 -6.62
N ILE A 380 10.90 -7.36 -7.68
CA ILE A 380 12.23 -7.98 -7.58
C ILE A 380 13.19 -7.07 -6.80
N LEU A 381 13.28 -5.79 -7.18
CA LEU A 381 14.23 -4.88 -6.55
C LEU A 381 13.81 -4.47 -5.13
N MET A 382 12.51 -4.36 -4.86
CA MET A 382 12.00 -4.20 -3.50
C MET A 382 12.32 -5.40 -2.58
N ALA A 383 12.44 -6.60 -3.13
CA ALA A 383 12.79 -7.79 -2.36
C ALA A 383 14.31 -7.83 -2.04
N ILE A 384 15.14 -7.47 -3.02
CA ILE A 384 16.60 -7.55 -2.91
C ILE A 384 17.18 -6.39 -2.10
N ALA A 385 16.66 -5.17 -2.26
CA ALA A 385 17.26 -3.97 -1.68
C ALA A 385 17.45 -4.01 -0.15
N PRO A 386 16.47 -4.43 0.67
CA PRO A 386 16.69 -4.54 2.12
C PRO A 386 17.76 -5.57 2.50
N VAL A 387 17.80 -6.70 1.79
CA VAL A 387 18.76 -7.77 2.05
C VAL A 387 20.18 -7.30 1.71
N TRP A 388 20.34 -6.58 0.59
CA TRP A 388 21.63 -5.99 0.21
C TRP A 388 22.10 -4.95 1.24
N ALA A 389 21.19 -4.07 1.70
CA ALA A 389 21.54 -3.09 2.74
C ALA A 389 21.94 -3.76 4.07
N ALA A 390 21.25 -4.85 4.44
CA ALA A 390 21.58 -5.63 5.62
C ALA A 390 22.95 -6.30 5.49
N TRP A 391 23.21 -6.95 4.36
CA TRP A 391 24.50 -7.60 4.09
C TRP A 391 25.67 -6.61 4.12
N MET A 392 25.48 -5.42 3.52
CA MET A 392 26.47 -4.35 3.58
C MET A 392 26.74 -3.92 5.03
N PHE A 393 25.68 -3.80 5.84
CA PHE A 393 25.85 -3.46 7.24
C PHE A 393 26.56 -4.58 8.03
N ASP A 394 26.14 -5.82 7.85
CA ASP A 394 26.75 -6.97 8.56
C ASP A 394 28.24 -7.14 8.20
N THR A 395 28.63 -6.73 6.96
CA THR A 395 30.02 -6.85 6.48
C THR A 395 30.88 -5.63 6.83
N TYR A 396 30.36 -4.41 6.71
CA TYR A 396 31.14 -3.16 6.82
C TYR A 396 30.74 -2.29 8.01
N GLY A 397 29.74 -2.69 8.79
CA GLY A 397 29.26 -1.94 9.96
C GLY A 397 28.54 -0.63 9.63
N SER A 398 28.13 -0.41 8.36
CA SER A 398 27.58 0.87 7.94
C SER A 398 26.50 0.76 6.86
N TYR A 399 25.48 1.63 6.95
CA TYR A 399 24.49 1.84 5.91
C TYR A 399 24.88 2.91 4.88
N THR A 400 26.06 3.51 4.99
CA THR A 400 26.45 4.65 4.14
C THR A 400 26.37 4.32 2.66
N VAL A 401 26.95 3.20 2.23
CA VAL A 401 26.97 2.81 0.81
C VAL A 401 25.57 2.51 0.30
N PRO A 402 24.75 1.64 0.92
CA PRO A 402 23.41 1.36 0.39
C PRO A 402 22.50 2.60 0.39
N PHE A 403 22.50 3.41 1.44
CA PHE A 403 21.63 4.60 1.50
C PHE A 403 22.06 5.67 0.50
N LEU A 404 23.35 5.93 0.33
CA LEU A 404 23.83 6.85 -0.71
C LEU A 404 23.51 6.32 -2.11
N SER A 405 23.65 5.02 -2.35
CA SER A 405 23.27 4.43 -3.63
C SER A 405 21.77 4.65 -3.93
N TYR A 406 20.90 4.43 -2.95
CA TYR A 406 19.46 4.68 -3.10
C TYR A 406 19.16 6.16 -3.30
N ALA A 407 19.87 7.04 -2.60
CA ALA A 407 19.72 8.48 -2.79
C ALA A 407 20.11 8.90 -4.22
N VAL A 408 21.24 8.43 -4.72
CA VAL A 408 21.69 8.70 -6.10
C VAL A 408 20.67 8.17 -7.12
N ILE A 409 20.16 6.95 -6.93
CA ILE A 409 19.14 6.36 -7.80
C ILE A 409 17.84 7.20 -7.78
N ASN A 410 17.42 7.70 -6.61
CA ASN A 410 16.26 8.60 -6.50
C ASN A 410 16.48 9.94 -7.19
N LEU A 411 17.65 10.56 -7.01
CA LEU A 411 18.01 11.81 -7.67
C LEU A 411 18.10 11.65 -9.19
N ALA A 412 18.72 10.56 -9.66
CA ALA A 412 18.74 10.22 -11.09
C ALA A 412 17.32 9.98 -11.62
N GLY A 413 16.46 9.27 -10.87
CA GLY A 413 15.04 9.11 -11.20
C GLY A 413 14.31 10.44 -11.31
N ALA A 414 14.58 11.39 -10.41
CA ALA A 414 14.03 12.75 -10.46
C ALA A 414 14.44 13.49 -11.73
N LEU A 415 15.74 13.46 -12.08
CA LEU A 415 16.26 14.10 -13.29
C LEU A 415 15.67 13.48 -14.57
N ILE A 416 15.61 12.15 -14.63
CA ILE A 416 15.05 11.43 -15.80
C ILE A 416 13.56 11.78 -15.96
N MET A 417 12.81 11.98 -14.86
CA MET A 417 11.40 12.39 -14.92
C MET A 417 11.20 13.76 -15.56
N LEU A 418 12.15 14.69 -15.44
CA LEU A 418 12.03 16.03 -16.05
C LEU A 418 12.04 15.98 -17.57
N VAL A 419 12.72 15.00 -18.18
CA VAL A 419 12.82 14.86 -19.64
C VAL A 419 11.70 14.03 -20.26
N VAL A 420 10.82 13.43 -19.45
CA VAL A 420 9.69 12.62 -19.92
C VAL A 420 8.71 13.51 -20.70
N LYS A 421 8.33 13.03 -21.88
CA LYS A 421 7.26 13.61 -22.71
C LYS A 421 6.14 12.58 -22.91
N LYS A 422 4.88 13.03 -22.95
CA LYS A 422 3.75 12.15 -23.23
C LYS A 422 4.00 11.39 -24.53
N PRO A 423 3.92 10.05 -24.54
CA PRO A 423 4.16 9.27 -25.75
C PRO A 423 3.09 9.54 -26.80
N LYS A 424 3.48 9.59 -28.06
CA LYS A 424 2.56 9.68 -29.20
C LYS A 424 2.37 8.29 -29.79
N LEU A 425 1.15 7.89 -30.10
CA LEU A 425 0.90 6.74 -30.94
C LEU A 425 1.34 7.12 -32.37
N THR A 426 2.43 6.49 -32.84
CA THR A 426 2.73 6.49 -34.25
C THR A 426 1.72 5.53 -34.89
N HIS A 427 0.73 6.06 -35.60
CA HIS A 427 -0.13 5.24 -36.47
C HIS A 427 0.77 4.55 -37.50
N VAL A 428 1.10 3.30 -37.24
CA VAL A 428 1.52 2.43 -38.33
C VAL A 428 0.26 2.23 -39.16
N ILE A 429 0.17 2.98 -40.25
CA ILE A 429 -0.82 2.75 -41.30
C ILE A 429 -0.65 1.29 -41.71
N GLN A 430 -1.53 0.42 -41.24
CA GLN A 430 -1.69 -0.89 -41.84
C GLN A 430 -2.30 -0.64 -43.22
N HIS A 431 -1.45 -0.57 -44.21
CA HIS A 431 -1.84 -0.90 -45.57
C HIS A 431 -2.31 -2.36 -45.57
N HIS A 432 -3.57 -2.58 -45.34
CA HIS A 432 -4.25 -3.75 -45.85
C HIS A 432 -4.51 -3.43 -47.34
N ASN A 433 -3.58 -3.80 -48.17
CA ASN A 433 -3.83 -4.00 -49.58
C ASN A 433 -4.63 -5.28 -49.76
N SER A 434 -5.81 -5.08 -50.38
CA SER A 434 -6.59 -5.96 -51.28
C SER A 434 -6.40 -7.47 -51.14
#